data_21a11621f4e5586147813f8f9b3bb9de
#
_entry.id   21a11621f4e5586147813f8f9b3bb9de
#
_cell.length_a   1.000
_cell.length_b   1.000
_cell.length_c   1.000
_cell.angle_alpha   90.00
_cell.angle_beta   90.00
_cell.angle_gamma   90.00
#
_symmetry.space_group_name_H-M   'P 1'
#
loop_
_entity.id
_entity.type
_entity.pdbx_description
1 polymer ?
#
loop_
_entity_poly.entity_id
_entity_poly.type
_entity_poly.pdbx_seq_one_letter_code
_entity_poly.pdbx_strand_id
1 'polypeptide(L)'
;KRVHQREKILEKYVEKAFDTPEDQWLNISDLPEDMVTYRFVDDTLQSWANLFPITNDDINPIPHWYRIHDLNNTNIFNTPLAYLKDPIQYVNLGPAWYILKIDQKENVKILSGLEIKREYLTDNSILKSTNNPHLKLDNSFTTEPLFIDNSNIVHTINGEPYFSIVRKAPLENSSEQMLLRWIALILSIFAILLNLNKKRDRETFFA
;
A
#
# COMPACT_ATOMS: atom_id res chain seq x y z
N LYS A 1 -13.42 8.01 9.22
CA LYS A 1 -14.07 9.20 8.65
C LYS A 1 -13.58 9.54 7.24
N ARG A 2 -12.26 9.61 6.98
CA ARG A 2 -11.72 9.98 5.65
C ARG A 2 -11.91 8.89 4.61
N VAL A 3 -11.68 7.65 4.97
CA VAL A 3 -11.98 6.50 4.10
C VAL A 3 -13.45 6.58 3.67
N HIS A 4 -14.38 6.74 4.59
CA HIS A 4 -15.82 6.86 4.26
C HIS A 4 -16.14 8.05 3.37
N GLN A 5 -15.40 9.16 3.47
CA GLN A 5 -15.57 10.29 2.55
C GLN A 5 -15.15 9.91 1.13
N ARG A 6 -14.04 9.17 1.00
CA ARG A 6 -13.58 8.68 -0.32
C ARG A 6 -14.49 7.61 -0.87
N GLU A 7 -14.98 6.68 -0.04
CA GLU A 7 -16.00 5.70 -0.43
C GLU A 7 -17.24 6.39 -1.03
N LYS A 8 -17.79 7.40 -0.36
CA LYS A 8 -18.95 8.16 -0.88
C LYS A 8 -18.69 8.84 -2.21
N ILE A 9 -17.45 9.25 -2.47
CA ILE A 9 -17.08 9.82 -3.76
C ILE A 9 -17.07 8.68 -4.80
N LEU A 10 -16.43 7.54 -4.48
CA LEU A 10 -16.38 6.39 -5.38
C LEU A 10 -17.79 5.86 -5.70
N GLU A 11 -18.67 5.76 -4.71
CA GLU A 11 -20.06 5.35 -4.90
C GLU A 11 -20.81 6.19 -5.94
N LYS A 12 -20.62 7.51 -5.96
CA LYS A 12 -21.21 8.38 -6.99
C LYS A 12 -20.75 8.04 -8.40
N TYR A 13 -19.47 7.64 -8.55
CA TYR A 13 -18.94 7.21 -9.83
C TYR A 13 -19.44 5.82 -10.22
N VAL A 14 -19.63 4.94 -9.26
CA VAL A 14 -20.26 3.62 -9.48
C VAL A 14 -21.70 3.79 -9.94
N GLU A 15 -22.49 4.66 -9.31
CA GLU A 15 -23.85 4.98 -9.76
C GLU A 15 -23.85 5.54 -11.18
N LYS A 16 -22.97 6.50 -11.47
CA LYS A 16 -22.82 7.07 -12.82
C LYS A 16 -22.42 6.00 -13.86
N ALA A 17 -21.63 5.02 -13.43
CA ALA A 17 -21.25 3.89 -14.28
C ALA A 17 -22.42 2.95 -14.57
N PHE A 18 -23.32 2.74 -13.62
CA PHE A 18 -24.57 1.99 -13.85
C PHE A 18 -25.55 2.75 -14.73
N ASP A 19 -25.62 4.06 -14.61
CA ASP A 19 -26.52 4.91 -15.41
C ASP A 19 -26.04 5.07 -16.87
N THR A 20 -24.82 4.63 -17.19
CA THR A 20 -24.31 4.66 -18.57
C THR A 20 -25.03 3.59 -19.39
N PRO A 21 -25.63 3.93 -20.55
CA PRO A 21 -26.25 2.96 -21.44
C PRO A 21 -25.31 1.83 -21.84
N GLU A 22 -25.84 0.60 -22.04
CA GLU A 22 -24.99 -0.58 -22.30
C GLU A 22 -24.17 -0.48 -23.60
N ASP A 23 -24.69 0.25 -24.59
CA ASP A 23 -24.04 0.49 -25.86
C ASP A 23 -23.03 1.64 -25.85
N GLN A 24 -22.86 2.29 -24.69
CA GLN A 24 -21.96 3.44 -24.55
C GLN A 24 -20.77 3.12 -23.65
N TRP A 25 -19.65 3.73 -23.99
CA TRP A 25 -18.44 3.68 -23.17
C TRP A 25 -18.59 4.55 -21.93
N LEU A 26 -17.99 4.10 -20.86
CA LEU A 26 -17.95 4.82 -19.60
C LEU A 26 -17.26 6.19 -19.77
N ASN A 27 -17.99 7.25 -19.51
CA ASN A 27 -17.45 8.62 -19.59
C ASN A 27 -17.35 9.22 -18.19
N ILE A 28 -16.28 8.88 -17.47
CA ILE A 28 -15.94 9.40 -16.16
C ILE A 28 -14.50 9.94 -16.18
N SER A 29 -14.26 10.91 -17.05
CA SER A 29 -12.94 11.54 -17.21
C SER A 29 -12.46 12.31 -15.97
N ASP A 30 -13.36 12.60 -15.05
CA ASP A 30 -13.14 13.31 -13.78
C ASP A 30 -12.94 12.39 -12.58
N LEU A 31 -12.78 11.07 -12.80
CA LEU A 31 -12.49 10.11 -11.72
C LEU A 31 -11.15 10.47 -11.05
N PRO A 32 -11.12 10.64 -9.72
CA PRO A 32 -9.89 10.92 -8.99
C PRO A 32 -8.81 9.85 -9.23
N GLU A 33 -7.53 10.28 -9.25
CA GLU A 33 -6.39 9.39 -9.55
C GLU A 33 -6.23 8.22 -8.58
N ASP A 34 -6.71 8.35 -7.36
CA ASP A 34 -6.70 7.29 -6.34
C ASP A 34 -7.90 6.33 -6.45
N MET A 35 -8.69 6.45 -7.50
CA MET A 35 -9.86 5.61 -7.76
C MET A 35 -9.78 4.94 -9.12
N VAL A 36 -10.33 3.73 -9.20
CA VAL A 36 -10.40 2.93 -10.43
C VAL A 36 -11.81 2.39 -10.58
N THR A 37 -12.31 2.35 -11.81
CA THR A 37 -13.62 1.80 -12.12
C THR A 37 -13.57 1.02 -13.42
N TYR A 38 -13.95 -0.26 -13.38
CA TYR A 38 -14.11 -1.14 -14.54
C TYR A 38 -15.57 -1.55 -14.66
N ARG A 39 -16.13 -1.43 -15.84
CA ARG A 39 -17.50 -1.79 -16.16
C ARG A 39 -17.51 -3.02 -17.05
N PHE A 40 -18.26 -4.02 -16.62
CA PHE A 40 -18.48 -5.26 -17.34
C PHE A 40 -19.95 -5.37 -17.69
N VAL A 41 -20.24 -5.83 -18.91
CA VAL A 41 -21.57 -6.17 -19.39
C VAL A 41 -21.51 -7.63 -19.84
N ASP A 42 -22.42 -8.47 -19.37
CA ASP A 42 -22.41 -9.91 -19.61
C ASP A 42 -21.03 -10.55 -19.32
N ASP A 43 -20.42 -10.20 -18.19
CA ASP A 43 -19.07 -10.63 -17.74
C ASP A 43 -17.90 -10.23 -18.68
N THR A 44 -18.16 -9.40 -19.69
CA THR A 44 -17.15 -8.89 -20.59
C THR A 44 -16.79 -7.45 -20.24
N LEU A 45 -15.50 -7.14 -20.10
CA LEU A 45 -15.04 -5.78 -19.87
C LEU A 45 -15.40 -4.90 -21.06
N GLN A 46 -16.27 -3.93 -20.83
CA GLN A 46 -16.69 -2.96 -21.82
C GLN A 46 -15.84 -1.69 -21.79
N SER A 47 -15.63 -1.15 -20.60
CA SER A 47 -14.93 0.14 -20.44
C SER A 47 -14.36 0.31 -19.03
N TRP A 48 -13.43 1.25 -18.89
CA TRP A 48 -12.79 1.55 -17.61
C TRP A 48 -12.38 3.01 -17.50
N ALA A 49 -12.19 3.46 -16.26
CA ALA A 49 -11.59 4.74 -15.94
C ALA A 49 -10.47 4.53 -14.91
N ASN A 50 -9.29 5.05 -15.20
CA ASN A 50 -8.02 4.74 -14.56
C ASN A 50 -7.64 3.25 -14.67
N LEU A 51 -6.43 2.88 -14.25
CA LEU A 51 -5.93 1.52 -14.34
C LEU A 51 -5.34 1.08 -13.00
N PHE A 52 -5.55 -0.18 -12.66
CA PHE A 52 -4.77 -0.80 -11.60
C PHE A 52 -3.30 -0.93 -12.04
N PRO A 53 -2.34 -0.62 -11.17
CA PRO A 53 -0.91 -0.75 -11.49
C PRO A 53 -0.47 -2.22 -11.42
N ILE A 54 -1.12 -3.10 -12.16
CA ILE A 54 -0.79 -4.52 -12.17
C ILE A 54 0.42 -4.73 -13.06
N THR A 55 1.48 -5.30 -12.49
CA THR A 55 2.66 -5.73 -13.23
C THR A 55 2.61 -7.24 -13.42
N ASN A 56 3.04 -7.71 -14.59
CA ASN A 56 3.16 -9.14 -14.88
C ASN A 56 4.35 -9.80 -14.13
N ASP A 57 5.11 -9.04 -13.37
CA ASP A 57 6.34 -9.52 -12.79
C ASP A 57 6.11 -10.28 -11.49
N ASP A 58 6.59 -11.52 -11.47
CA ASP A 58 6.70 -12.39 -10.30
C ASP A 58 7.62 -11.83 -9.19
N ILE A 59 8.16 -10.64 -9.40
CA ILE A 59 9.13 -9.98 -8.53
C ILE A 59 8.48 -9.42 -7.25
N ASN A 60 7.18 -9.50 -7.13
CA ASN A 60 6.49 -8.95 -5.98
C ASN A 60 6.55 -9.94 -4.79
N PRO A 61 7.28 -9.65 -3.69
CA PRO A 61 7.46 -10.55 -2.56
C PRO A 61 6.21 -10.71 -1.70
N ILE A 62 5.07 -10.24 -2.16
CA ILE A 62 3.83 -10.35 -1.43
C ILE A 62 3.44 -11.82 -1.39
N PRO A 63 3.13 -12.36 -0.21
CA PRO A 63 2.72 -13.74 -0.06
C PRO A 63 1.59 -14.08 -1.05
N HIS A 64 1.69 -15.23 -1.68
CA HIS A 64 0.77 -15.62 -2.76
C HIS A 64 -0.72 -15.68 -2.34
N TRP A 65 -1.03 -15.88 -1.08
CA TRP A 65 -2.42 -15.84 -0.57
C TRP A 65 -3.02 -14.41 -0.54
N TYR A 66 -2.19 -13.41 -0.71
CA TYR A 66 -2.58 -12.01 -0.83
C TYR A 66 -2.85 -11.60 -2.27
N ARG A 67 -2.28 -12.33 -3.19
CA ARG A 67 -2.42 -12.03 -4.60
C ARG A 67 -3.77 -12.54 -5.05
N ILE A 68 -4.36 -11.81 -5.96
CA ILE A 68 -5.31 -12.38 -6.88
C ILE A 68 -4.46 -13.33 -7.72
N HIS A 69 -4.56 -14.64 -7.44
CA HIS A 69 -3.75 -15.66 -8.10
C HIS A 69 -3.97 -15.65 -9.62
N ASP A 70 -2.90 -15.98 -10.36
CA ASP A 70 -2.89 -16.24 -11.80
C ASP A 70 -3.19 -15.05 -12.73
N LEU A 71 -2.97 -13.82 -12.28
CA LEU A 71 -2.93 -12.68 -13.19
C LEU A 71 -1.87 -12.83 -14.30
N ASN A 72 -0.89 -13.71 -14.11
CA ASN A 72 0.18 -13.94 -15.07
C ASN A 72 -0.29 -14.63 -16.36
N ASN A 73 -1.39 -15.39 -16.31
CA ASN A 73 -1.88 -16.19 -17.44
C ASN A 73 -3.23 -15.74 -17.99
N THR A 74 -3.84 -14.75 -17.40
CA THR A 74 -5.19 -14.33 -17.75
C THR A 74 -5.19 -12.89 -18.23
N ASN A 75 -6.05 -12.61 -19.19
CA ASN A 75 -6.29 -11.25 -19.61
C ASN A 75 -6.69 -10.41 -18.39
N ILE A 76 -5.83 -9.49 -18.01
CA ILE A 76 -5.98 -8.57 -16.87
C ILE A 76 -7.40 -7.98 -16.77
N PHE A 77 -8.06 -7.82 -17.89
CA PHE A 77 -9.37 -7.23 -18.00
C PHE A 77 -10.52 -8.15 -17.53
N ASN A 78 -10.33 -9.46 -17.54
CA ASN A 78 -11.37 -10.41 -17.12
C ASN A 78 -11.09 -11.02 -15.73
N THR A 79 -9.85 -10.98 -15.30
CA THR A 79 -9.37 -11.69 -14.13
C THR A 79 -9.88 -11.16 -12.79
N PRO A 80 -9.95 -9.84 -12.55
CA PRO A 80 -10.34 -9.33 -11.23
C PRO A 80 -11.70 -9.84 -10.75
N LEU A 81 -12.67 -10.00 -11.62
CA LEU A 81 -14.00 -10.48 -11.24
C LEU A 81 -14.01 -11.98 -10.90
N ALA A 82 -13.21 -12.79 -11.61
CA ALA A 82 -13.18 -14.24 -11.42
C ALA A 82 -12.59 -14.64 -10.06
N TYR A 83 -11.69 -13.84 -9.51
CA TYR A 83 -10.99 -14.16 -8.27
C TYR A 83 -11.52 -13.44 -7.03
N LEU A 84 -12.34 -12.43 -7.20
CA LEU A 84 -12.98 -11.77 -6.08
C LEU A 84 -14.15 -12.60 -5.58
N LYS A 85 -13.94 -13.35 -4.51
CA LYS A 85 -14.97 -14.17 -3.86
C LYS A 85 -15.95 -13.34 -3.06
N ASP A 86 -15.45 -12.29 -2.44
CA ASP A 86 -16.23 -11.40 -1.59
C ASP A 86 -16.50 -10.08 -2.31
N PRO A 87 -17.65 -9.47 -2.11
CA PRO A 87 -18.02 -8.22 -2.78
C PRO A 87 -17.13 -7.05 -2.39
N ILE A 88 -16.44 -7.15 -1.25
CA ILE A 88 -15.53 -6.11 -0.76
C ILE A 88 -14.26 -6.78 -0.24
N GLN A 89 -13.10 -6.31 -0.71
CA GLN A 89 -11.80 -6.86 -0.29
C GLN A 89 -10.74 -5.77 -0.17
N TYR A 90 -9.82 -5.96 0.77
CA TYR A 90 -8.58 -5.20 0.84
C TYR A 90 -7.46 -6.04 0.25
N VAL A 91 -6.94 -5.65 -0.91
CA VAL A 91 -6.01 -6.47 -1.70
C VAL A 91 -4.83 -5.67 -2.21
N ASN A 92 -3.73 -6.37 -2.45
CA ASN A 92 -2.58 -5.83 -3.17
C ASN A 92 -2.67 -6.15 -4.67
N LEU A 93 -2.52 -5.11 -5.48
CA LEU A 93 -2.48 -5.19 -6.94
C LEU A 93 -1.18 -4.56 -7.45
N GLY A 94 -0.10 -5.32 -7.44
CA GLY A 94 1.22 -4.79 -7.77
C GLY A 94 1.77 -3.88 -6.67
N PRO A 95 2.25 -2.68 -6.98
CA PRO A 95 2.82 -1.78 -5.97
C PRO A 95 1.79 -1.07 -5.12
N ALA A 96 0.49 -1.25 -5.35
CA ALA A 96 -0.54 -0.54 -4.62
C ALA A 96 -1.56 -1.46 -3.95
N TRP A 97 -2.08 -0.99 -2.83
CA TRP A 97 -3.12 -1.65 -2.04
C TRP A 97 -4.45 -0.92 -2.23
N TYR A 98 -5.49 -1.70 -2.52
CA TYR A 98 -6.82 -1.19 -2.79
C TYR A 98 -7.87 -1.78 -1.88
N ILE A 99 -8.89 -0.98 -1.57
CA ILE A 99 -10.20 -1.50 -1.25
C ILE A 99 -10.88 -1.73 -2.60
N LEU A 100 -11.20 -2.98 -2.91
CA LEU A 100 -11.99 -3.34 -4.10
C LEU A 100 -13.43 -3.61 -3.70
N LYS A 101 -14.34 -3.19 -4.54
CA LYS A 101 -15.78 -3.44 -4.41
C LYS A 101 -16.35 -3.87 -5.74
N ILE A 102 -17.20 -4.89 -5.72
CA ILE A 102 -18.01 -5.31 -6.85
C ILE A 102 -19.46 -5.00 -6.55
N ASP A 103 -20.05 -4.17 -7.39
CA ASP A 103 -21.48 -3.89 -7.40
C ASP A 103 -22.08 -4.49 -8.67
N GLN A 104 -23.26 -5.11 -8.57
CA GLN A 104 -23.95 -5.73 -9.71
C GLN A 104 -25.40 -5.30 -9.76
N LYS A 105 -25.84 -4.92 -10.97
CA LYS A 105 -27.25 -4.72 -11.32
C LYS A 105 -27.49 -5.44 -12.62
N GLU A 106 -28.42 -6.42 -12.60
CA GLU A 106 -28.74 -7.24 -13.77
C GLU A 106 -27.48 -7.86 -14.40
N ASN A 107 -27.20 -7.58 -15.66
CA ASN A 107 -26.05 -8.05 -16.42
C ASN A 107 -24.83 -7.09 -16.34
N VAL A 108 -24.95 -5.96 -15.65
CA VAL A 108 -23.87 -4.99 -15.49
C VAL A 108 -23.19 -5.19 -14.16
N LYS A 109 -21.87 -5.37 -14.18
CA LYS A 109 -21.01 -5.41 -13.00
C LYS A 109 -20.01 -4.26 -13.02
N ILE A 110 -19.86 -3.60 -11.89
CA ILE A 110 -18.88 -2.54 -11.70
C ILE A 110 -17.85 -3.01 -10.68
N LEU A 111 -16.61 -3.12 -11.11
CA LEU A 111 -15.46 -3.28 -10.21
C LEU A 111 -14.89 -1.89 -9.93
N SER A 112 -14.96 -1.48 -8.69
CA SER A 112 -14.41 -0.19 -8.26
C SER A 112 -13.30 -0.40 -7.25
N GLY A 113 -12.29 0.49 -7.26
CA GLY A 113 -11.15 0.45 -6.37
C GLY A 113 -10.79 1.81 -5.80
N LEU A 114 -10.49 1.84 -4.51
CA LEU A 114 -9.92 2.98 -3.82
C LEU A 114 -8.50 2.63 -3.37
N GLU A 115 -7.50 3.34 -3.89
CA GLU A 115 -6.11 3.18 -3.47
C GLU A 115 -5.92 3.63 -2.03
N ILE A 116 -5.28 2.79 -1.22
CA ILE A 116 -5.02 3.07 0.19
C ILE A 116 -3.56 3.43 0.45
N LYS A 117 -2.64 2.69 -0.17
CA LYS A 117 -1.19 2.93 -0.09
C LYS A 117 -0.46 2.37 -1.29
N ARG A 118 0.76 2.86 -1.51
CA ARG A 118 1.75 2.26 -2.42
C ARG A 118 2.92 1.75 -1.62
N GLU A 119 3.41 0.58 -1.98
CA GLU A 119 4.58 -0.05 -1.40
C GLU A 119 5.49 -0.58 -2.50
N TYR A 120 6.73 -0.15 -2.46
CA TYR A 120 7.77 -0.62 -3.36
C TYR A 120 8.79 -1.44 -2.57
N LEU A 121 9.40 -2.43 -3.21
CA LEU A 121 10.48 -3.24 -2.63
C LEU A 121 11.66 -2.39 -2.16
N THR A 122 11.96 -1.36 -2.93
CA THR A 122 13.06 -0.44 -2.65
C THR A 122 12.61 0.97 -2.97
N ASP A 123 12.61 1.81 -1.98
CA ASP A 123 12.37 3.22 -2.17
C ASP A 123 13.58 3.90 -2.81
N ASN A 124 13.33 4.80 -3.73
CA ASN A 124 14.35 5.62 -4.38
C ASN A 124 13.87 7.07 -4.56
N SER A 125 14.60 7.88 -5.32
CA SER A 125 14.22 9.27 -5.56
C SER A 125 12.91 9.44 -6.35
N ILE A 126 12.52 8.43 -7.12
CA ILE A 126 11.35 8.45 -8.01
C ILE A 126 10.18 7.66 -7.40
N LEU A 127 10.46 6.44 -6.92
CA LEU A 127 9.47 5.52 -6.36
C LEU A 127 9.56 5.56 -4.84
N LYS A 128 8.52 6.06 -4.19
CA LYS A 128 8.43 6.14 -2.73
C LYS A 128 7.17 5.46 -2.24
N SER A 129 7.34 4.59 -1.27
CA SER A 129 6.22 3.98 -0.54
C SER A 129 5.49 5.05 0.27
N THR A 130 4.21 5.23 -0.02
CA THR A 130 3.40 6.30 0.59
C THR A 130 1.98 5.83 0.87
N ASN A 131 1.40 6.36 1.92
CA ASN A 131 -0.04 6.28 2.13
C ASN A 131 -0.75 7.23 1.15
N ASN A 132 -1.98 6.90 0.76
CA ASN A 132 -2.81 7.80 -0.04
C ASN A 132 -2.95 9.17 0.66
N PRO A 133 -2.53 10.28 0.02
CA PRO A 133 -2.51 11.60 0.64
C PRO A 133 -3.90 12.11 1.04
N HIS A 134 -4.96 11.65 0.36
CA HIS A 134 -6.33 12.01 0.68
C HIS A 134 -6.82 11.41 2.00
N LEU A 135 -6.23 10.30 2.44
CA LEU A 135 -6.53 9.68 3.73
C LEU A 135 -5.86 10.43 4.89
N LYS A 136 -4.79 11.20 4.60
CA LYS A 136 -4.00 11.94 5.60
C LYS A 136 -3.58 11.05 6.78
N LEU A 137 -3.20 9.83 6.50
CA LEU A 137 -2.57 8.94 7.46
C LEU A 137 -1.13 9.38 7.63
N ASP A 138 -0.72 9.59 8.88
CA ASP A 138 0.65 9.96 9.19
C ASP A 138 1.63 8.87 8.74
N ASN A 139 2.83 9.27 8.30
CA ASN A 139 3.84 8.33 7.77
C ASN A 139 4.37 7.34 8.81
N SER A 140 4.16 7.58 10.10
CA SER A 140 4.46 6.62 11.17
C SER A 140 3.48 5.44 11.23
N PHE A 141 2.39 5.50 10.45
CA PHE A 141 1.41 4.43 10.36
C PHE A 141 1.36 3.84 8.95
N THR A 142 0.95 2.60 8.87
CA THR A 142 0.62 1.89 7.64
C THR A 142 -0.69 1.13 7.80
N THR A 143 -1.14 0.53 6.73
CA THR A 143 -2.34 -0.32 6.73
C THR A 143 -1.95 -1.76 6.46
N GLU A 144 -2.56 -2.70 7.19
CA GLU A 144 -2.29 -4.13 7.06
C GLU A 144 -3.59 -4.92 6.96
N PRO A 145 -3.60 -6.05 6.24
CA PRO A 145 -4.75 -6.94 6.22
C PRO A 145 -5.12 -7.45 7.61
N LEU A 146 -6.40 -7.71 7.82
CA LEU A 146 -6.96 -8.12 9.11
C LEU A 146 -6.34 -9.39 9.69
N PHE A 147 -5.88 -10.31 8.84
CA PHE A 147 -5.25 -11.55 9.30
C PHE A 147 -3.81 -11.35 9.80
N ILE A 148 -3.19 -10.20 9.54
CA ILE A 148 -1.88 -9.84 10.08
C ILE A 148 -2.06 -9.12 11.42
N ASP A 149 -2.97 -8.15 11.48
CA ASP A 149 -3.26 -7.40 12.70
C ASP A 149 -4.75 -7.06 12.75
N ASN A 150 -5.39 -7.41 13.86
CA ASN A 150 -6.79 -7.11 14.13
C ASN A 150 -6.98 -5.93 15.09
N SER A 151 -5.91 -5.18 15.38
CA SER A 151 -6.00 -3.94 16.16
C SER A 151 -6.37 -2.76 15.25
N ASN A 152 -7.06 -1.77 15.78
CA ASN A 152 -7.39 -0.53 15.07
C ASN A 152 -8.04 -0.73 13.69
N ILE A 153 -9.07 -1.55 13.64
CA ILE A 153 -9.78 -1.92 12.41
C ILE A 153 -10.52 -0.71 11.83
N VAL A 154 -10.34 -0.52 10.54
CA VAL A 154 -11.14 0.41 9.73
C VAL A 154 -12.30 -0.37 9.12
N HIS A 155 -13.51 0.15 9.29
CA HIS A 155 -14.73 -0.47 8.80
C HIS A 155 -15.28 0.29 7.58
N THR A 156 -16.07 -0.40 6.80
CA THR A 156 -16.91 0.18 5.73
C THR A 156 -17.93 1.13 6.32
N ILE A 157 -18.63 1.86 5.46
CA ILE A 157 -19.83 2.63 5.86
C ILE A 157 -20.88 1.69 6.46
N ASN A 158 -20.97 0.45 6.00
CA ASN A 158 -21.93 -0.55 6.48
C ASN A 158 -21.44 -1.35 7.72
N GLY A 159 -20.25 -1.04 8.24
CA GLY A 159 -19.71 -1.67 9.44
C GLY A 159 -18.87 -2.93 9.21
N GLU A 160 -18.65 -3.37 7.97
CA GLU A 160 -17.78 -4.50 7.67
C GLU A 160 -16.29 -4.11 7.80
N PRO A 161 -15.42 -4.98 8.31
CA PRO A 161 -14.02 -4.67 8.48
C PRO A 161 -13.26 -4.69 7.14
N TYR A 162 -12.40 -3.69 6.92
CA TYR A 162 -11.54 -3.60 5.73
C TYR A 162 -10.10 -4.02 5.99
N PHE A 163 -9.44 -3.29 6.88
CA PHE A 163 -8.02 -3.44 7.20
C PHE A 163 -7.71 -2.85 8.57
N SER A 164 -6.53 -3.14 9.10
CA SER A 164 -6.01 -2.53 10.33
C SER A 164 -5.09 -1.37 10.03
N ILE A 165 -5.04 -0.38 10.93
CA ILE A 165 -4.00 0.66 10.95
C ILE A 165 -2.97 0.26 11.99
N VAL A 166 -1.73 0.10 11.56
CA VAL A 166 -0.60 -0.34 12.37
C VAL A 166 0.47 0.73 12.42
N ARG A 167 1.11 0.89 13.57
CA ARG A 167 2.28 1.75 13.66
C ARG A 167 3.46 1.06 12.97
N LYS A 168 4.09 1.75 12.03
CA LYS A 168 5.34 1.25 11.43
C LYS A 168 6.36 1.03 12.54
N ALA A 169 7.04 -0.09 12.53
CA ALA A 169 8.22 -0.24 13.34
C ALA A 169 9.15 0.94 13.02
N PRO A 170 9.75 1.58 14.03
CA PRO A 170 10.73 2.62 13.75
C PRO A 170 11.74 1.98 12.78
N LEU A 171 11.95 2.63 11.63
CA LEU A 171 13.07 2.27 10.77
C LEU A 171 14.28 2.26 11.71
N GLU A 172 14.81 1.07 11.98
CA GLU A 172 16.16 1.01 12.56
C GLU A 172 17.01 1.77 11.56
N ASN A 173 17.35 3.00 11.91
CA ASN A 173 18.35 3.78 11.19
C ASN A 173 19.68 3.08 11.40
N SER A 174 19.80 1.91 10.76
CA SER A 174 20.98 1.06 10.89
C SER A 174 22.24 1.84 10.54
N SER A 175 22.15 2.80 9.61
CA SER A 175 23.27 3.68 9.26
C SER A 175 23.58 4.71 10.33
N GLU A 176 22.61 5.38 10.94
CA GLU A 176 22.85 6.34 12.03
C GLU A 176 23.30 5.65 13.31
N GLN A 177 22.65 4.55 13.67
CA GLN A 177 23.07 3.76 14.81
C GLN A 177 24.46 3.15 14.60
N MET A 178 24.77 2.70 13.38
CA MET A 178 26.08 2.21 13.01
C MET A 178 27.12 3.31 13.10
N LEU A 179 26.83 4.51 12.60
CA LEU A 179 27.70 5.69 12.73
C LEU A 179 27.95 6.05 14.19
N LEU A 180 26.92 6.11 15.03
CA LEU A 180 27.06 6.38 16.46
C LEU A 180 27.89 5.32 17.17
N ARG A 181 27.74 4.05 16.83
CA ARG A 181 28.58 2.96 17.37
C ARG A 181 30.02 3.11 16.96
N TRP A 182 30.34 3.47 15.73
CA TRP A 182 31.70 3.73 15.27
C TRP A 182 32.33 4.94 15.96
N ILE A 183 31.57 6.03 16.12
CA ILE A 183 32.05 7.22 16.88
C ILE A 183 32.33 6.84 18.32
N ALA A 184 31.46 6.11 18.99
CA ALA A 184 31.69 5.66 20.37
C ALA A 184 32.92 4.78 20.49
N LEU A 185 33.15 3.88 19.52
CA LEU A 185 34.32 3.01 19.49
C LEU A 185 35.64 3.81 19.32
N ILE A 186 35.66 4.76 18.38
CA ILE A 186 36.79 5.64 18.15
C ILE A 186 37.13 6.47 19.42
N LEU A 187 36.12 7.05 20.05
CA LEU A 187 36.29 7.82 21.29
C LEU A 187 36.82 6.95 22.45
N SER A 188 36.36 5.71 22.52
CA SER A 188 36.82 4.75 23.53
C SER A 188 38.31 4.40 23.33
N ILE A 189 38.72 4.13 22.10
CA ILE A 189 40.14 3.87 21.76
C ILE A 189 40.99 5.09 22.07
N PHE A 190 40.55 6.29 21.72
CA PHE A 190 41.26 7.52 22.00
C PHE A 190 41.45 7.78 23.51
N ALA A 191 40.41 7.53 24.31
CA ALA A 191 40.48 7.63 25.77
C ALA A 191 41.47 6.63 26.37
N ILE A 192 41.55 5.40 25.84
CA ILE A 192 42.52 4.41 26.27
C ILE A 192 43.94 4.86 25.94
N LEU A 193 44.19 5.36 24.73
CA LEU A 193 45.50 5.86 24.30
C LEU A 193 45.97 7.04 25.14
N LEU A 194 45.08 8.00 25.46
CA LEU A 194 45.40 9.10 26.35
C LEU A 194 45.78 8.62 27.75
N ASN A 195 45.09 7.61 28.25
CA ASN A 195 45.38 7.07 29.59
C ASN A 195 46.73 6.32 29.65
N LEU A 196 47.04 5.57 28.59
CA LEU A 196 48.33 4.91 28.43
C LEU A 196 49.48 5.91 28.31
N ASN A 197 49.32 6.98 27.54
CA ASN A 197 50.32 8.05 27.43
C ASN A 197 50.53 8.73 28.78
N LYS A 198 49.51 9.06 29.51
CA LYS A 198 49.60 9.66 30.84
C LYS A 198 50.30 8.73 31.85
N LYS A 199 50.11 7.42 31.73
CA LYS A 199 50.80 6.44 32.56
C LYS A 199 52.28 6.36 32.21
N ARG A 200 52.62 6.33 30.91
CA ARG A 200 54.01 6.32 30.42
C ARG A 200 54.78 7.56 30.87
N ASP A 201 54.18 8.74 30.77
CA ASP A 201 54.80 9.99 31.20
C ASP A 201 55.05 10.04 32.71
N ARG A 202 54.21 9.38 33.53
CA ARG A 202 54.46 9.24 34.97
C ARG A 202 55.64 8.29 35.30
N GLU A 203 55.75 7.18 34.58
CA GLU A 203 56.79 6.19 34.77
C GLU A 203 58.20 6.76 34.36
N THR A 204 58.25 7.62 33.32
CA THR A 204 59.49 8.30 32.90
C THR A 204 59.87 9.43 33.79
N PHE A 205 58.97 9.95 34.63
CA PHE A 205 59.32 11.02 35.61
C PHE A 205 59.91 10.49 36.94
N PHE A 206 59.73 9.18 37.20
CA PHE A 206 60.21 8.51 38.42
C PHE A 206 61.42 7.60 38.16
N ALA A 207 61.94 7.52 36.94
CA ALA A 207 63.15 6.82 36.56
C ALA A 207 64.34 7.81 36.43
#